data_36181ce9b3df39aa9c6c6e88a2c33466
#
_entry.id   36181ce9b3df39aa9c6c6e88a2c33466
#
_cell.length_a   1.000
_cell.length_b   1.000
_cell.length_c   1.000
_cell.angle_alpha   90.00
_cell.angle_beta   90.00
_cell.angle_gamma   90.00
#
_symmetry.space_group_name_H-M   'P 1'
#
loop_
_entity.id
_entity.type
_entity.pdbx_description
1 polymer ?
#
loop_
_entity_poly.entity_id
_entity_poly.type
_entity_poly.pdbx_seq_one_letter_code
_entity_poly.pdbx_strand_id
1 'polypeptide(L)'
;LPLGTKPTILTVNLPKRIEADSLKTVTFAYRNASGMPISSRLKYRIDKGEWKDAEANAPVSIKEYASSASSSLVWKSGVHQLEAICGTDTLQQKFTLFSMKDTHPVEPTTEWYYQTAKTFPRDGKPVYIQVGSSENGAHIVYSIIAGNKLLEKGAWELGDSIVTLPFTYKEEYASGIVLNYSFVKQGKCYTRMMSIARPLPEKKLNIAWKTFRNRLTPGQKEEWTLKITTPDGKPAKAQLMSVLYDKSLDQIAPHFWNFSLGFYQSLPDCYWEDNLTFRSLYLNGVYPTKYYDERGLDVDKFDGKYFSYYAYMQAVELSKLERSSGRTVEAVRIKKDELVKEEAKVIRIYGSKMTRVGAAAPSANKVFDVVEEMPQFAGGSGSDAELFLDQVQVRENLNETAFFYPALESDNNGNVAIRFTLPESVTTWKFMGLAHDKEMRNGLLVDEAVAQKT
;
A
#
# COMPACT_ATOMS: atom_id res chain seq x y z
N LEU A 1 1.26 -0.32 28.00
CA LEU A 1 -0.11 -0.14 27.47
C LEU A 1 -1.00 0.27 28.63
N PRO A 2 -1.67 1.43 28.59
CA PRO A 2 -2.67 1.74 29.61
C PRO A 2 -3.81 0.73 29.45
N LEU A 3 -4.06 -0.07 30.44
CA LEU A 3 -5.24 -0.90 30.56
C LEU A 3 -6.43 0.05 30.65
N GLY A 4 -7.19 0.18 29.56
CA GLY A 4 -8.42 0.97 29.54
C GLY A 4 -9.42 0.37 30.51
N THR A 5 -9.93 1.19 31.40
CA THR A 5 -10.96 0.80 32.37
C THR A 5 -12.35 0.63 31.75
N LYS A 6 -12.52 1.04 30.49
CA LYS A 6 -13.81 0.95 29.78
C LYS A 6 -13.88 -0.32 28.94
N PRO A 7 -14.96 -1.11 29.06
CA PRO A 7 -15.17 -2.34 28.29
C PRO A 7 -15.45 -2.07 26.80
N THR A 8 -15.86 -0.84 26.46
CA THR A 8 -16.26 -0.43 25.11
C THR A 8 -15.69 0.94 24.76
N ILE A 9 -15.49 1.20 23.48
CA ILE A 9 -14.97 2.46 22.95
C ILE A 9 -15.84 2.89 21.76
N LEU A 10 -16.39 4.11 21.85
CA LEU A 10 -17.11 4.77 20.77
C LEU A 10 -16.19 5.82 20.13
N THR A 11 -15.98 5.72 18.82
CA THR A 11 -15.20 6.67 18.03
C THR A 11 -15.95 7.06 16.76
N VAL A 12 -15.58 8.19 16.16
CA VAL A 12 -16.13 8.59 14.87
C VAL A 12 -14.99 8.89 13.88
N ASN A 13 -15.17 8.46 12.64
CA ASN A 13 -14.24 8.81 11.56
C ASN A 13 -14.66 10.17 10.96
N LEU A 14 -14.24 11.23 11.63
CA LEU A 14 -14.55 12.61 11.25
C LEU A 14 -13.28 13.45 11.33
N PRO A 15 -12.74 13.95 10.21
CA PRO A 15 -11.58 14.84 10.22
C PRO A 15 -11.88 16.14 10.99
N LYS A 16 -10.85 16.78 11.53
CA LYS A 16 -11.00 18.03 12.26
C LYS A 16 -11.45 19.20 11.37
N ARG A 17 -11.01 19.22 10.10
CA ARG A 17 -11.39 20.21 9.09
C ARG A 17 -11.93 19.48 7.87
N ILE A 18 -13.07 19.92 7.37
CA ILE A 18 -13.79 19.27 6.28
C ILE A 18 -14.37 20.32 5.36
N GLU A 19 -14.15 20.17 4.08
CA GLU A 19 -14.83 20.97 3.07
C GLU A 19 -16.32 20.55 2.99
N ALA A 20 -17.21 21.53 3.00
CA ALA A 20 -18.65 21.31 3.19
C ALA A 20 -19.28 20.39 2.12
N ASP A 21 -18.86 20.49 0.86
CA ASP A 21 -19.38 19.65 -0.23
C ASP A 21 -18.84 18.21 -0.17
N SER A 22 -17.71 17.99 0.51
CA SER A 22 -17.10 16.68 0.69
C SER A 22 -17.72 15.88 1.83
N LEU A 23 -18.40 16.52 2.77
CA LEU A 23 -19.04 15.89 3.93
C LEU A 23 -20.33 15.19 3.54
N LYS A 24 -20.27 13.90 3.25
CA LYS A 24 -21.42 13.08 2.82
C LYS A 24 -21.92 12.14 3.91
N THR A 25 -20.99 11.42 4.51
CA THR A 25 -21.27 10.37 5.49
C THR A 25 -20.25 10.37 6.60
N VAL A 26 -20.66 9.92 7.78
CA VAL A 26 -19.78 9.59 8.92
C VAL A 26 -20.02 8.17 9.34
N THR A 27 -18.99 7.54 9.94
CA THR A 27 -19.12 6.20 10.50
C THR A 27 -18.75 6.25 11.97
N PHE A 28 -19.64 5.79 12.82
CA PHE A 28 -19.41 5.63 14.25
C PHE A 28 -18.90 4.22 14.48
N ALA A 29 -17.66 4.07 14.92
CA ALA A 29 -17.09 2.78 15.25
C ALA A 29 -17.29 2.50 16.74
N TYR A 30 -18.03 1.45 17.07
CA TYR A 30 -18.23 0.97 18.41
C TYR A 30 -17.57 -0.39 18.57
N ARG A 31 -16.63 -0.50 19.50
CA ARG A 31 -15.77 -1.67 19.65
C ARG A 31 -15.62 -2.07 21.10
N ASN A 32 -15.39 -3.38 21.33
CA ASN A 32 -15.02 -3.89 22.64
C ASN A 32 -13.53 -3.66 22.95
N ALA A 33 -13.09 -4.01 24.15
CA ALA A 33 -11.70 -3.90 24.60
C ALA A 33 -10.70 -4.67 23.72
N SER A 34 -11.14 -5.71 23.01
CA SER A 34 -10.34 -6.48 22.06
C SER A 34 -10.33 -5.89 20.64
N GLY A 35 -10.98 -4.74 20.42
CA GLY A 35 -11.05 -4.08 19.12
C GLY A 35 -12.12 -4.65 18.16
N MET A 36 -12.89 -5.65 18.56
CA MET A 36 -13.96 -6.23 17.75
C MET A 36 -15.16 -5.30 17.66
N PRO A 37 -15.79 -5.15 16.49
CA PRO A 37 -16.97 -4.32 16.33
C PRO A 37 -18.18 -4.90 17.08
N ILE A 38 -18.96 -4.02 17.72
CA ILE A 38 -20.21 -4.35 18.41
C ILE A 38 -21.36 -3.72 17.63
N SER A 39 -22.32 -4.52 17.20
CA SER A 39 -23.56 -4.00 16.63
C SER A 39 -24.42 -3.41 17.75
N SER A 40 -24.74 -2.12 17.65
CA SER A 40 -25.57 -1.40 18.61
C SER A 40 -26.26 -0.22 17.96
N ARG A 41 -27.42 0.16 18.47
CA ARG A 41 -28.06 1.43 18.10
C ARG A 41 -27.42 2.56 18.89
N LEU A 42 -27.21 3.68 18.24
CA LEU A 42 -26.69 4.90 18.84
C LEU A 42 -27.58 6.08 18.48
N LYS A 43 -27.48 7.12 19.27
CA LYS A 43 -28.09 8.42 18.98
C LYS A 43 -26.99 9.44 18.75
N TYR A 44 -27.17 10.31 17.78
CA TYR A 44 -26.23 11.41 17.52
C TYR A 44 -26.97 12.71 17.26
N ARG A 45 -26.29 13.82 17.48
CA ARG A 45 -26.76 15.16 17.12
C ARG A 45 -25.59 16.06 16.76
N ILE A 46 -25.88 17.13 16.06
CA ILE A 46 -24.91 18.17 15.70
C ILE A 46 -25.45 19.50 16.19
N ASP A 47 -24.58 20.33 16.79
CA ASP A 47 -24.86 21.69 17.27
C ASP A 47 -26.08 21.77 18.19
N LYS A 48 -26.23 20.82 19.09
CA LYS A 48 -27.38 20.71 20.03
C LYS A 48 -28.76 20.60 19.34
N GLY A 49 -28.78 20.19 18.06
CA GLY A 49 -30.02 19.91 17.34
C GLY A 49 -30.74 18.66 17.86
N GLU A 50 -31.71 18.17 17.10
CA GLU A 50 -32.47 16.97 17.48
C GLU A 50 -31.61 15.71 17.44
N TRP A 51 -31.87 14.80 18.37
CA TRP A 51 -31.24 13.49 18.38
C TRP A 51 -31.78 12.61 17.25
N LYS A 52 -30.89 12.03 16.46
CA LYS A 52 -31.21 11.07 15.40
C LYS A 52 -30.66 9.70 15.77
N ASP A 53 -31.40 8.66 15.39
CA ASP A 53 -30.97 7.27 15.57
C ASP A 53 -30.07 6.85 14.42
N ALA A 54 -29.07 6.04 14.73
CA ALA A 54 -28.16 5.44 13.77
C ALA A 54 -27.68 4.06 14.26
N GLU A 55 -27.06 3.30 13.36
CA GLU A 55 -26.42 2.04 13.68
C GLU A 55 -24.90 2.21 13.76
N ALA A 56 -24.30 1.62 14.80
CA ALA A 56 -22.87 1.58 14.93
C ALA A 56 -22.24 0.72 13.83
N ASN A 57 -21.04 1.10 13.39
CA ASN A 57 -20.26 0.47 12.32
C ASN A 57 -20.91 0.52 10.92
N ALA A 58 -21.96 1.31 10.74
CA ALA A 58 -22.59 1.59 9.47
C ALA A 58 -22.35 3.06 9.03
N PRO A 59 -22.30 3.36 7.72
CA PRO A 59 -22.20 4.74 7.24
C PRO A 59 -23.53 5.48 7.47
N VAL A 60 -23.45 6.63 8.11
CA VAL A 60 -24.59 7.51 8.41
C VAL A 60 -24.53 8.73 7.52
N SER A 61 -25.61 9.01 6.78
CA SER A 61 -25.71 10.22 5.97
C SER A 61 -25.99 11.43 6.87
N ILE A 62 -25.13 12.45 6.79
CA ILE A 62 -25.32 13.69 7.55
C ILE A 62 -25.94 14.80 6.69
N LYS A 63 -26.11 14.58 5.40
CA LYS A 63 -26.77 15.55 4.51
C LYS A 63 -28.21 15.88 4.95
N GLU A 64 -28.93 14.89 5.46
CA GLU A 64 -30.29 15.07 5.97
C GLU A 64 -30.37 15.91 7.24
N TYR A 65 -29.29 16.04 7.98
CA TYR A 65 -29.25 16.91 9.15
C TYR A 65 -29.31 18.38 8.75
N ALA A 66 -28.71 18.68 7.62
CA ALA A 66 -28.77 20.02 7.03
C ALA A 66 -30.19 20.39 6.53
N SER A 67 -31.02 19.42 6.13
CA SER A 67 -32.33 19.69 5.49
C SER A 67 -33.49 19.93 6.45
N SER A 68 -33.34 19.66 7.74
CA SER A 68 -34.46 19.74 8.70
C SER A 68 -34.74 21.14 9.28
N ALA A 69 -33.88 22.13 9.08
CA ALA A 69 -33.98 23.41 9.76
C ALA A 69 -34.35 24.63 8.90
N SER A 70 -34.27 24.61 7.59
CA SER A 70 -34.85 25.60 6.66
C SER A 70 -34.60 25.28 5.19
N SER A 71 -35.41 25.80 4.28
CA SER A 71 -35.53 25.43 2.88
C SER A 71 -34.37 25.76 1.92
N SER A 72 -33.16 26.07 2.43
CA SER A 72 -31.97 26.29 1.63
C SER A 72 -30.72 25.96 2.46
N LEU A 73 -30.44 24.67 2.65
CA LEU A 73 -29.41 24.22 3.60
C LEU A 73 -28.13 23.88 2.91
N VAL A 74 -27.35 24.91 2.78
CA VAL A 74 -25.89 24.78 2.74
C VAL A 74 -25.41 24.80 4.20
N TRP A 75 -24.65 23.82 4.59
CA TRP A 75 -23.91 23.84 5.85
C TRP A 75 -23.11 25.15 5.91
N LYS A 76 -23.33 25.95 6.93
CA LYS A 76 -22.56 27.19 7.11
C LYS A 76 -21.15 26.85 7.52
N SER A 77 -20.17 27.53 6.96
CA SER A 77 -18.79 27.48 7.44
C SER A 77 -18.75 27.89 8.91
N GLY A 78 -18.06 27.12 9.74
CA GLY A 78 -18.02 27.32 11.18
C GLY A 78 -17.48 26.11 11.93
N VAL A 79 -17.31 26.29 13.24
CA VAL A 79 -16.97 25.20 14.15
C VAL A 79 -18.25 24.54 14.63
N HIS A 80 -18.38 23.26 14.36
CA HIS A 80 -19.52 22.42 14.71
C HIS A 80 -19.14 21.41 15.78
N GLN A 81 -20.12 20.93 16.54
CA GLN A 81 -19.95 19.91 17.58
C GLN A 81 -20.85 18.72 17.28
N LEU A 82 -20.23 17.57 17.08
CA LEU A 82 -20.90 16.29 17.00
C LEU A 82 -20.96 15.67 18.39
N GLU A 83 -22.12 15.22 18.80
CA GLU A 83 -22.34 14.44 20.01
C GLU A 83 -22.98 13.10 19.64
N ALA A 84 -22.49 12.01 20.24
CA ALA A 84 -23.07 10.68 20.05
C ALA A 84 -23.12 9.91 21.36
N ILE A 85 -24.14 9.08 21.52
CA ILE A 85 -24.38 8.23 22.70
C ILE A 85 -24.66 6.80 22.22
N CYS A 86 -23.91 5.85 22.75
CA CYS A 86 -24.12 4.43 22.51
C CYS A 86 -24.03 3.67 23.83
N GLY A 87 -25.16 3.19 24.34
CA GLY A 87 -25.22 2.61 25.67
C GLY A 87 -24.82 3.63 26.74
N THR A 88 -23.76 3.32 27.49
CA THR A 88 -23.15 4.21 28.50
C THR A 88 -22.05 5.12 27.96
N ASP A 89 -21.62 4.87 26.74
CA ASP A 89 -20.52 5.63 26.13
C ASP A 89 -21.03 6.88 25.43
N THR A 90 -20.35 7.99 25.71
CA THR A 90 -20.62 9.28 25.09
C THR A 90 -19.39 9.75 24.32
N LEU A 91 -19.62 10.34 23.15
CA LEU A 91 -18.61 10.94 22.29
C LEU A 91 -18.98 12.40 22.04
N GLN A 92 -18.00 13.28 22.17
CA GLN A 92 -18.11 14.67 21.74
C GLN A 92 -16.89 15.00 20.88
N GLN A 93 -17.12 15.45 19.68
CA GLN A 93 -16.07 15.84 18.75
C GLN A 93 -16.40 17.17 18.07
N LYS A 94 -15.47 18.12 18.17
CA LYS A 94 -15.54 19.37 17.41
C LYS A 94 -14.91 19.15 16.04
N PHE A 95 -15.50 19.72 15.01
CA PHE A 95 -15.00 19.76 13.65
C PHE A 95 -15.30 21.10 12.99
N THR A 96 -14.47 21.50 12.07
CA THR A 96 -14.60 22.77 11.36
C THR A 96 -15.04 22.50 9.93
N LEU A 97 -16.20 23.05 9.55
CA LEU A 97 -16.65 23.07 8.18
C LEU A 97 -16.22 24.38 7.52
N PHE A 98 -15.75 24.30 6.29
CA PHE A 98 -15.38 25.43 5.48
C PHE A 98 -15.76 25.19 4.02
N SER A 99 -15.79 26.25 3.24
CA SER A 99 -16.11 26.23 1.81
C SER A 99 -14.97 26.83 0.99
N MET A 100 -14.85 26.40 -0.26
CA MET A 100 -13.94 27.04 -1.22
C MET A 100 -14.31 28.49 -1.52
N LYS A 101 -15.50 28.95 -1.08
CA LYS A 101 -15.98 30.33 -1.23
C LYS A 101 -15.64 31.21 -0.02
N ASP A 102 -15.13 30.63 1.06
CA ASP A 102 -14.78 31.40 2.25
C ASP A 102 -13.59 32.30 1.95
N THR A 103 -13.72 33.56 2.38
CA THR A 103 -12.69 34.61 2.23
C THR A 103 -11.84 34.78 3.48
N HIS A 104 -12.25 34.16 4.59
CA HIS A 104 -11.61 34.23 5.89
C HIS A 104 -11.42 32.82 6.48
N PRO A 105 -10.36 32.55 7.24
CA PRO A 105 -10.24 31.32 8.01
C PRO A 105 -11.42 31.17 8.98
N VAL A 106 -12.05 30.00 8.98
CA VAL A 106 -13.25 29.72 9.78
C VAL A 106 -12.93 29.60 11.28
N GLU A 107 -11.68 29.30 11.60
CA GLU A 107 -11.15 29.23 12.96
C GLU A 107 -9.85 30.04 13.08
N PRO A 108 -9.55 30.62 14.24
CA PRO A 108 -8.29 31.31 14.45
C PRO A 108 -7.10 30.41 14.15
N THR A 109 -6.27 30.81 13.19
CA THR A 109 -5.08 30.06 12.78
C THR A 109 -4.05 30.97 12.16
N THR A 110 -2.78 30.80 12.52
CA THR A 110 -1.68 31.54 11.88
C THR A 110 -1.47 31.07 10.44
N GLU A 111 -1.67 29.78 10.18
CA GLU A 111 -1.56 29.20 8.84
C GLU A 111 -2.85 28.46 8.48
N TRP A 112 -3.55 28.95 7.44
CA TRP A 112 -4.64 28.25 6.78
C TRP A 112 -4.16 27.68 5.47
N TYR A 113 -4.40 26.41 5.24
CA TYR A 113 -4.13 25.75 3.96
C TYR A 113 -5.12 24.63 3.72
N TYR A 114 -5.50 24.46 2.46
CA TYR A 114 -6.32 23.33 2.02
C TYR A 114 -6.11 23.07 0.52
N GLN A 115 -6.31 21.83 0.12
CA GLN A 115 -6.20 21.38 -1.26
C GLN A 115 -7.29 20.36 -1.55
N THR A 116 -8.11 20.60 -2.59
CA THR A 116 -9.25 19.73 -2.91
C THR A 116 -8.83 18.36 -3.45
N ALA A 117 -7.71 18.26 -4.17
CA ALA A 117 -7.17 17.00 -4.68
C ALA A 117 -5.66 17.08 -4.89
N LYS A 118 -4.97 15.95 -4.71
CA LYS A 118 -3.52 15.82 -4.99
C LYS A 118 -3.21 15.46 -6.44
N THR A 119 -4.24 15.23 -7.25
CA THR A 119 -4.12 14.85 -8.66
C THR A 119 -5.18 15.59 -9.45
N PHE A 120 -4.82 16.09 -10.62
CA PHE A 120 -5.80 16.73 -11.52
C PHE A 120 -6.89 15.73 -11.92
N PRO A 121 -8.17 16.13 -11.83
CA PRO A 121 -9.27 15.29 -12.30
C PRO A 121 -9.21 15.09 -13.82
N ARG A 122 -9.60 13.89 -14.27
CA ARG A 122 -9.64 13.57 -15.71
C ARG A 122 -10.75 14.26 -16.47
N ASP A 123 -11.79 14.72 -15.76
CA ASP A 123 -12.92 15.46 -16.32
C ASP A 123 -12.63 16.93 -16.53
N GLY A 124 -11.40 17.38 -16.31
CA GLY A 124 -10.96 18.76 -16.52
C GLY A 124 -11.44 19.76 -15.47
N LYS A 125 -12.06 19.31 -14.39
CA LYS A 125 -12.45 20.20 -13.29
C LYS A 125 -11.22 20.79 -12.60
N PRO A 126 -11.30 22.03 -12.09
CA PRO A 126 -10.21 22.64 -11.38
C PRO A 126 -9.95 21.97 -10.02
N VAL A 127 -8.70 21.92 -9.62
CA VAL A 127 -8.27 21.68 -8.26
C VAL A 127 -8.04 23.03 -7.61
N TYR A 128 -8.61 23.21 -6.42
CA TYR A 128 -8.46 24.45 -5.66
C TYR A 128 -7.43 24.28 -4.56
N ILE A 129 -6.58 25.29 -4.40
CA ILE A 129 -5.69 25.43 -3.26
C ILE A 129 -6.09 26.71 -2.52
N GLN A 130 -6.28 26.62 -1.22
CA GLN A 130 -6.46 27.75 -0.32
C GLN A 130 -5.21 27.96 0.52
N VAL A 131 -4.78 29.21 0.63
CA VAL A 131 -3.72 29.66 1.54
C VAL A 131 -4.21 30.92 2.25
N GLY A 132 -4.02 30.99 3.56
CA GLY A 132 -4.54 32.11 4.34
C GLY A 132 -3.96 32.24 5.74
N SER A 133 -4.38 33.26 6.44
CA SER A 133 -4.10 33.50 7.86
C SER A 133 -5.25 34.27 8.49
N SER A 134 -5.58 33.98 9.75
CA SER A 134 -6.48 34.80 10.54
C SER A 134 -5.78 35.97 11.22
N GLU A 135 -4.43 36.00 11.15
CA GLU A 135 -3.62 37.05 11.73
C GLU A 135 -3.35 38.17 10.73
N ASN A 136 -3.42 39.44 11.19
CA ASN A 136 -3.09 40.59 10.36
C ASN A 136 -1.61 40.66 10.00
N GLY A 137 -1.29 41.12 8.78
CA GLY A 137 0.09 41.33 8.33
C GLY A 137 0.89 40.06 8.15
N ALA A 138 0.29 39.03 7.57
CA ALA A 138 1.01 37.86 7.10
C ALA A 138 1.53 38.11 5.67
N HIS A 139 2.84 38.34 5.55
CA HIS A 139 3.53 38.48 4.26
C HIS A 139 3.95 37.10 3.77
N ILE A 140 3.20 36.55 2.83
CA ILE A 140 3.41 35.16 2.32
C ILE A 140 4.06 35.23 0.96
N VAL A 141 5.32 34.84 0.88
CA VAL A 141 6.07 34.70 -0.40
C VAL A 141 5.74 33.35 -1.03
N TYR A 142 5.47 33.31 -2.31
CA TYR A 142 5.12 32.08 -3.00
C TYR A 142 5.80 31.91 -4.36
N SER A 143 5.88 30.68 -4.80
CA SER A 143 6.27 30.29 -6.15
C SER A 143 5.42 29.13 -6.66
N ILE A 144 5.07 29.14 -7.94
CA ILE A 144 4.37 28.06 -8.65
C ILE A 144 5.32 27.51 -9.70
N ILE A 145 5.61 26.22 -9.63
CA ILE A 145 6.60 25.55 -10.46
C ILE A 145 5.94 24.37 -11.16
N ALA A 146 6.26 24.19 -12.45
CA ALA A 146 5.87 23.03 -13.24
C ALA A 146 7.09 22.47 -14.01
N GLY A 147 7.38 21.19 -13.82
CA GLY A 147 8.61 20.62 -14.36
C GLY A 147 9.83 21.40 -13.86
N ASN A 148 10.63 21.92 -14.79
CA ASN A 148 11.82 22.74 -14.47
C ASN A 148 11.58 24.24 -14.69
N LYS A 149 10.33 24.68 -14.80
CA LYS A 149 9.98 26.07 -15.07
C LYS A 149 9.27 26.72 -13.89
N LEU A 150 9.73 27.89 -13.50
CA LEU A 150 8.98 28.79 -12.63
C LEU A 150 7.87 29.43 -13.47
N LEU A 151 6.60 29.12 -13.13
CA LEU A 151 5.42 29.67 -13.80
C LEU A 151 5.08 31.04 -13.24
N GLU A 152 5.07 31.16 -11.93
CA GLU A 152 4.68 32.38 -11.22
C GLU A 152 5.41 32.48 -9.90
N LYS A 153 5.68 33.69 -9.45
CA LYS A 153 6.17 34.01 -8.11
C LYS A 153 5.61 35.35 -7.67
N GLY A 154 5.46 35.51 -6.37
CA GLY A 154 4.98 36.77 -5.80
C GLY A 154 4.88 36.72 -4.30
N ALA A 155 4.16 37.68 -3.76
CA ALA A 155 3.84 37.71 -2.35
C ALA A 155 2.38 38.13 -2.15
N TRP A 156 1.75 37.60 -1.12
CA TRP A 156 0.44 37.99 -0.64
C TRP A 156 0.56 38.68 0.72
N GLU A 157 -0.07 39.84 0.84
CA GLU A 157 -0.28 40.51 2.12
C GLU A 157 -1.64 40.07 2.66
N LEU A 158 -1.65 39.15 3.62
CA LEU A 158 -2.89 38.63 4.19
C LEU A 158 -3.13 39.18 5.59
N GLY A 159 -4.41 39.55 5.83
CA GLY A 159 -4.89 39.95 7.12
C GLY A 159 -6.31 39.43 7.30
N ASP A 160 -6.47 38.41 8.13
CA ASP A 160 -7.73 37.65 8.29
C ASP A 160 -8.38 37.33 6.92
N SER A 161 -7.62 36.70 6.04
CA SER A 161 -8.06 36.45 4.69
C SER A 161 -7.48 35.14 4.11
N ILE A 162 -8.16 34.62 3.08
CA ILE A 162 -7.79 33.44 2.31
C ILE A 162 -7.68 33.80 0.84
N VAL A 163 -6.60 33.38 0.20
CA VAL A 163 -6.45 33.33 -1.25
C VAL A 163 -6.83 31.93 -1.74
N THR A 164 -7.75 31.86 -2.69
CA THR A 164 -8.17 30.60 -3.34
C THR A 164 -7.68 30.59 -4.77
N LEU A 165 -6.83 29.60 -5.11
CA LEU A 165 -6.21 29.45 -6.41
C LEU A 165 -6.83 28.26 -7.14
N PRO A 166 -7.49 28.47 -8.31
CA PRO A 166 -7.97 27.39 -9.15
C PRO A 166 -6.89 26.93 -10.12
N PHE A 167 -6.65 25.65 -10.19
CA PHE A 167 -5.72 25.04 -11.16
C PHE A 167 -6.45 24.01 -12.00
N THR A 168 -6.48 24.21 -13.31
CA THR A 168 -6.91 23.21 -14.29
C THR A 168 -5.70 22.69 -15.02
N TYR A 169 -5.63 21.37 -15.26
CA TYR A 169 -4.49 20.78 -15.93
C TYR A 169 -4.27 21.38 -17.31
N LYS A 170 -3.02 21.74 -17.60
CA LYS A 170 -2.53 22.17 -18.90
C LYS A 170 -1.32 21.31 -19.29
N GLU A 171 -1.08 21.14 -20.59
CA GLU A 171 0.06 20.34 -21.06
C GLU A 171 1.41 20.91 -20.60
N GLU A 172 1.52 22.24 -20.46
CA GLU A 172 2.72 22.91 -19.94
C GLU A 172 3.10 22.49 -18.52
N TYR A 173 2.13 21.93 -17.75
CA TYR A 173 2.38 21.42 -16.39
C TYR A 173 3.12 20.07 -16.38
N ALA A 174 3.26 19.41 -17.53
CA ALA A 174 3.95 18.13 -17.67
C ALA A 174 3.51 17.09 -16.62
N SER A 175 4.33 16.79 -15.64
CA SER A 175 4.01 15.85 -14.55
C SER A 175 3.10 16.43 -13.46
N GLY A 176 2.89 17.74 -13.46
CA GLY A 176 2.07 18.44 -12.48
C GLY A 176 2.66 19.78 -12.06
N ILE A 177 2.05 20.40 -11.05
CA ILE A 177 2.49 21.68 -10.49
C ILE A 177 2.82 21.53 -9.00
N VAL A 178 3.66 22.43 -8.54
CA VAL A 178 4.00 22.59 -7.12
C VAL A 178 3.83 24.06 -6.76
N LEU A 179 2.97 24.34 -5.80
CA LEU A 179 2.90 25.61 -5.08
C LEU A 179 3.77 25.50 -3.85
N ASN A 180 4.78 26.35 -3.75
CA ASN A 180 5.61 26.47 -2.57
C ASN A 180 5.43 27.87 -1.98
N TYR A 181 5.17 27.98 -0.67
CA TYR A 181 5.08 29.27 0.01
C TYR A 181 5.78 29.24 1.36
N SER A 182 6.18 30.43 1.79
CA SER A 182 6.79 30.61 3.10
C SER A 182 6.45 31.99 3.67
N PHE A 183 6.35 32.09 4.98
CA PHE A 183 6.23 33.34 5.71
C PHE A 183 6.75 33.18 7.14
N VAL A 184 7.06 34.30 7.77
CA VAL A 184 7.48 34.35 9.16
C VAL A 184 6.43 35.11 9.96
N LYS A 185 5.99 34.53 11.07
CA LYS A 185 5.05 35.16 11.99
C LYS A 185 5.44 34.85 13.42
N GLN A 186 5.47 35.89 14.28
CA GLN A 186 5.81 35.74 15.70
C GLN A 186 7.14 34.96 15.94
N GLY A 187 8.15 35.18 15.09
CA GLY A 187 9.44 34.51 15.17
C GLY A 187 9.46 33.04 14.70
N LYS A 188 8.35 32.53 14.21
CA LYS A 188 8.23 31.18 13.65
C LYS A 188 8.11 31.23 12.13
N CYS A 189 8.90 30.39 11.44
CA CYS A 189 8.80 30.20 10.00
C CYS A 189 7.76 29.14 9.67
N TYR A 190 6.91 29.45 8.71
CA TYR A 190 5.89 28.55 8.13
C TYR A 190 6.27 28.34 6.67
N THR A 191 6.59 27.11 6.33
CA THR A 191 6.95 26.72 4.95
C THR A 191 6.12 25.52 4.54
N ARG A 192 5.56 25.58 3.33
CA ARG A 192 4.73 24.50 2.82
C ARG A 192 4.88 24.33 1.32
N MET A 193 4.89 23.06 0.93
CA MET A 193 4.84 22.62 -0.46
C MET A 193 3.53 21.88 -0.69
N MET A 194 2.76 22.30 -1.68
CA MET A 194 1.50 21.68 -2.10
C MET A 194 1.61 21.29 -3.58
N SER A 195 1.38 20.03 -3.90
CA SER A 195 1.57 19.53 -5.25
C SER A 195 0.28 18.96 -5.83
N ILE A 196 0.06 19.17 -7.13
CA ILE A 196 -1.02 18.58 -7.90
C ILE A 196 -0.40 17.82 -9.07
N ALA A 197 -0.45 16.49 -9.01
CA ALA A 197 0.13 15.63 -10.03
C ALA A 197 -0.80 15.48 -11.26
N ARG A 198 -0.23 15.25 -12.43
CA ARG A 198 -0.98 14.79 -13.59
C ARG A 198 -1.64 13.43 -13.28
N PRO A 199 -2.87 13.15 -13.73
CA PRO A 199 -3.47 11.83 -13.56
C PRO A 199 -2.66 10.78 -14.34
N LEU A 200 -2.26 9.71 -13.66
CA LEU A 200 -1.59 8.59 -14.31
C LEU A 200 -2.53 7.95 -15.36
N PRO A 201 -2.00 7.43 -16.46
CA PRO A 201 -2.81 6.68 -17.40
C PRO A 201 -3.54 5.53 -16.70
N GLU A 202 -4.81 5.35 -17.00
CA GLU A 202 -5.57 4.23 -16.44
C GLU A 202 -5.21 2.95 -17.19
N LYS A 203 -4.42 2.12 -16.54
CA LYS A 203 -3.87 0.89 -17.12
C LYS A 203 -4.44 -0.37 -16.44
N LYS A 204 -5.64 -0.24 -15.83
CA LYS A 204 -6.31 -1.37 -15.17
C LYS A 204 -7.30 -2.03 -16.13
N LEU A 205 -7.16 -3.33 -16.35
CA LEU A 205 -8.20 -4.16 -16.96
C LEU A 205 -9.16 -4.64 -15.86
N ASN A 206 -10.45 -4.63 -16.16
CA ASN A 206 -11.46 -5.21 -15.30
C ASN A 206 -11.69 -6.65 -15.74
N ILE A 207 -11.49 -7.59 -14.81
CA ILE A 207 -11.70 -9.03 -15.03
C ILE A 207 -12.86 -9.45 -14.12
N ALA A 208 -13.84 -10.07 -14.70
CA ALA A 208 -15.01 -10.57 -13.97
C ALA A 208 -15.43 -11.93 -14.50
N TRP A 209 -15.98 -12.76 -13.64
CA TRP A 209 -16.59 -14.02 -14.06
C TRP A 209 -17.87 -13.78 -14.85
N LYS A 210 -18.01 -14.45 -15.97
CA LYS A 210 -19.26 -14.59 -16.70
C LYS A 210 -19.95 -15.90 -16.29
N THR A 211 -19.18 -16.98 -16.20
CA THR A 211 -19.60 -18.26 -15.64
C THR A 211 -18.53 -18.76 -14.69
N PHE A 212 -18.92 -19.04 -13.45
CA PHE A 212 -18.03 -19.54 -12.39
C PHE A 212 -18.84 -20.39 -11.43
N ARG A 213 -18.28 -21.52 -11.04
CA ARG A 213 -18.87 -22.39 -10.04
C ARG A 213 -17.88 -22.52 -8.87
N ASN A 214 -18.30 -22.09 -7.70
CA ASN A 214 -17.47 -22.11 -6.50
C ASN A 214 -17.55 -23.41 -5.68
N ARG A 215 -18.46 -24.33 -6.09
CA ARG A 215 -18.55 -25.68 -5.52
C ARG A 215 -18.43 -26.69 -6.64
N LEU A 216 -17.46 -27.58 -6.49
CA LEU A 216 -17.06 -28.54 -7.50
C LEU A 216 -17.10 -29.96 -6.93
N THR A 217 -17.27 -30.94 -7.83
CA THR A 217 -17.10 -32.36 -7.50
C THR A 217 -15.70 -32.81 -7.97
N PRO A 218 -14.93 -33.55 -7.14
CA PRO A 218 -13.64 -34.10 -7.52
C PRO A 218 -13.74 -34.93 -8.82
N GLY A 219 -12.78 -34.77 -9.72
CA GLY A 219 -12.74 -35.48 -11.03
C GLY A 219 -13.67 -34.90 -12.12
N GLN A 220 -14.45 -33.86 -11.82
CA GLN A 220 -15.42 -33.28 -12.76
C GLN A 220 -14.73 -32.45 -13.85
N LYS A 221 -15.30 -32.49 -15.07
CA LYS A 221 -14.95 -31.58 -16.16
C LYS A 221 -15.71 -30.28 -16.00
N GLU A 222 -14.99 -29.14 -16.07
CA GLU A 222 -15.54 -27.80 -15.91
C GLU A 222 -15.16 -26.90 -17.07
N GLU A 223 -16.02 -25.91 -17.30
CA GLU A 223 -15.79 -24.80 -18.20
C GLU A 223 -16.18 -23.49 -17.51
N TRP A 224 -15.19 -22.62 -17.24
CA TRP A 224 -15.41 -21.30 -16.70
C TRP A 224 -15.16 -20.25 -17.77
N THR A 225 -15.86 -19.14 -17.70
CA THR A 225 -15.68 -18.04 -18.63
C THR A 225 -15.43 -16.75 -17.86
N LEU A 226 -14.33 -16.08 -18.19
CA LEU A 226 -14.02 -14.74 -17.73
C LEU A 226 -14.40 -13.73 -18.80
N LYS A 227 -14.77 -12.53 -18.37
CA LYS A 227 -14.93 -11.36 -19.23
C LYS A 227 -13.88 -10.31 -18.84
N ILE A 228 -13.08 -9.90 -19.82
CA ILE A 228 -12.05 -8.87 -19.65
C ILE A 228 -12.51 -7.63 -20.38
N THR A 229 -12.54 -6.49 -19.66
CA THR A 229 -12.93 -5.21 -20.21
C THR A 229 -11.89 -4.15 -19.91
N THR A 230 -11.82 -3.14 -20.78
CA THR A 230 -11.04 -1.93 -20.56
C THR A 230 -11.67 -1.10 -19.44
N PRO A 231 -10.99 -0.08 -18.91
CA PRO A 231 -11.57 0.85 -17.93
C PRO A 231 -12.89 1.48 -18.40
N ASP A 232 -13.00 1.74 -19.70
CA ASP A 232 -14.21 2.31 -20.33
C ASP A 232 -15.36 1.29 -20.51
N GLY A 233 -15.18 0.06 -20.00
CA GLY A 233 -16.19 -1.00 -20.12
C GLY A 233 -16.25 -1.70 -21.48
N LYS A 234 -15.40 -1.36 -22.44
CA LYS A 234 -15.33 -2.02 -23.75
C LYS A 234 -14.65 -3.39 -23.64
N PRO A 235 -14.99 -4.37 -24.48
CA PRO A 235 -14.26 -5.62 -24.56
C PRO A 235 -12.76 -5.40 -24.78
N ALA A 236 -11.93 -6.07 -24.00
CA ALA A 236 -10.48 -5.97 -24.15
C ALA A 236 -9.95 -7.16 -24.95
N LYS A 237 -9.13 -6.90 -25.96
CA LYS A 237 -8.31 -7.92 -26.63
C LYS A 237 -7.05 -8.14 -25.77
N ALA A 238 -7.11 -9.12 -24.89
CA ALA A 238 -6.12 -9.36 -23.85
C ALA A 238 -5.64 -10.80 -23.85
N GLN A 239 -4.45 -11.01 -23.32
CA GLN A 239 -3.89 -12.32 -23.01
C GLN A 239 -4.03 -12.57 -21.51
N LEU A 240 -4.42 -13.76 -21.12
CA LEU A 240 -4.63 -14.18 -19.73
C LEU A 240 -3.68 -15.32 -19.39
N MET A 241 -2.88 -15.14 -18.36
CA MET A 241 -2.19 -16.21 -17.64
C MET A 241 -3.09 -16.64 -16.48
N SER A 242 -3.33 -17.94 -16.32
CA SER A 242 -4.22 -18.44 -15.27
C SER A 242 -3.74 -19.75 -14.67
N VAL A 243 -3.99 -19.90 -13.37
CA VAL A 243 -3.67 -21.12 -12.61
C VAL A 243 -4.81 -21.44 -11.64
N LEU A 244 -5.03 -22.71 -11.42
CA LEU A 244 -5.89 -23.24 -10.36
C LEU A 244 -5.10 -24.30 -9.59
N TYR A 245 -4.84 -24.04 -8.31
CA TYR A 245 -4.01 -24.91 -7.47
C TYR A 245 -4.64 -25.10 -6.08
N ASP A 246 -4.20 -26.15 -5.40
CA ASP A 246 -4.60 -26.46 -4.03
C ASP A 246 -4.14 -25.35 -3.07
N LYS A 247 -5.11 -24.66 -2.45
CA LYS A 247 -4.84 -23.55 -1.53
C LYS A 247 -4.00 -23.94 -0.32
N SER A 248 -3.94 -25.21 0.05
CA SER A 248 -3.11 -25.69 1.15
C SER A 248 -1.62 -25.42 0.93
N LEU A 249 -1.20 -25.32 -0.34
CA LEU A 249 0.18 -24.94 -0.70
C LEU A 249 0.56 -23.53 -0.21
N ASP A 250 -0.41 -22.64 -0.05
CA ASP A 250 -0.16 -21.30 0.52
C ASP A 250 0.36 -21.35 1.98
N GLN A 251 0.14 -22.45 2.70
CA GLN A 251 0.68 -22.63 4.05
C GLN A 251 2.19 -22.92 4.03
N ILE A 252 2.70 -23.49 2.94
CA ILE A 252 4.11 -23.76 2.74
C ILE A 252 4.80 -22.54 2.16
N ALA A 253 4.24 -22.00 1.07
CA ALA A 253 4.74 -20.80 0.40
C ALA A 253 3.56 -20.01 -0.20
N PRO A 254 3.16 -18.89 0.42
CA PRO A 254 2.09 -18.05 -0.12
C PRO A 254 2.42 -17.58 -1.53
N HIS A 255 1.47 -17.76 -2.45
CA HIS A 255 1.65 -17.40 -3.86
C HIS A 255 0.90 -16.12 -4.18
N PHE A 256 1.65 -15.12 -4.68
CA PHE A 256 1.12 -13.81 -5.05
C PHE A 256 1.65 -13.40 -6.42
N TRP A 257 0.74 -12.94 -7.28
CA TRP A 257 1.14 -12.29 -8.51
C TRP A 257 1.02 -10.79 -8.32
N ASN A 258 2.13 -10.10 -8.47
CA ASN A 258 2.19 -8.66 -8.43
C ASN A 258 2.78 -8.15 -9.73
N PHE A 259 1.93 -7.53 -10.54
CA PHE A 259 2.36 -6.90 -11.78
C PHE A 259 2.09 -5.41 -11.67
N SER A 260 3.14 -4.62 -11.47
CA SER A 260 3.08 -3.17 -11.42
C SER A 260 3.93 -2.59 -12.53
N LEU A 261 3.34 -1.75 -13.36
CA LEU A 261 4.05 -1.08 -14.45
C LEU A 261 4.96 0.08 -13.97
N GLY A 262 4.88 0.45 -12.69
CA GLY A 262 5.76 1.45 -12.10
C GLY A 262 5.79 2.77 -12.86
N PHE A 263 4.64 3.44 -13.03
CA PHE A 263 4.63 4.78 -13.59
C PHE A 263 5.20 5.75 -12.56
N TYR A 264 6.39 6.25 -12.83
CA TYR A 264 7.01 7.28 -12.02
C TYR A 264 6.64 8.65 -12.58
N GLN A 265 6.12 9.52 -11.73
CA GLN A 265 6.00 10.94 -12.00
C GLN A 265 6.91 11.69 -11.02
N SER A 266 7.92 12.34 -11.56
CA SER A 266 8.73 13.27 -10.78
C SER A 266 8.06 14.63 -10.81
N LEU A 267 7.57 15.07 -9.67
CA LEU A 267 7.19 16.46 -9.47
C LEU A 267 8.43 17.27 -9.11
N PRO A 268 8.46 18.57 -9.39
CA PRO A 268 9.53 19.43 -8.96
C PRO A 268 9.72 19.31 -7.44
N ASP A 269 10.94 19.10 -7.00
CA ASP A 269 11.30 19.18 -5.59
C ASP A 269 11.81 20.59 -5.31
N CYS A 270 11.00 21.37 -4.63
CA CYS A 270 11.34 22.74 -4.28
C CYS A 270 10.79 23.03 -2.88
N TYR A 271 11.66 23.12 -1.93
CA TYR A 271 11.31 23.52 -0.57
C TYR A 271 12.23 24.65 -0.11
N TRP A 272 11.68 25.48 0.75
CA TRP A 272 12.46 26.52 1.39
C TRP A 272 12.88 26.02 2.77
N GLU A 273 14.18 26.05 3.02
CA GLU A 273 14.73 25.72 4.34
C GLU A 273 14.83 26.98 5.20
N ASP A 274 14.38 26.85 6.43
CA ASP A 274 14.54 27.88 7.46
C ASP A 274 15.85 27.75 8.26
N ASN A 275 16.77 26.91 7.77
CA ASN A 275 18.08 26.63 8.39
C ASN A 275 19.01 27.87 8.49
N LEU A 276 18.46 29.07 8.48
CA LEU A 276 19.24 30.29 8.55
C LEU A 276 19.93 30.50 9.91
N THR A 277 19.58 29.76 10.94
CA THR A 277 20.05 30.03 12.29
C THR A 277 21.41 29.47 12.62
N PHE A 278 21.91 28.44 11.90
CA PHE A 278 23.19 27.79 12.25
C PHE A 278 23.95 27.19 11.07
N ARG A 279 24.00 27.86 9.92
CA ARG A 279 25.05 27.50 8.97
C ARG A 279 26.37 28.03 9.48
N SER A 280 27.24 27.11 9.89
CA SER A 280 28.67 27.44 9.99
C SER A 280 29.11 27.90 8.61
N LEU A 281 29.37 29.18 8.45
CA LEU A 281 30.07 29.70 7.29
C LEU A 281 31.49 29.16 7.39
N TYR A 282 31.78 28.10 6.65
CA TYR A 282 33.17 27.71 6.39
C TYR A 282 33.75 28.76 5.46
N LEU A 283 34.39 29.76 6.08
CA LEU A 283 35.26 30.66 5.36
C LEU A 283 36.44 29.82 4.88
N ASN A 284 36.53 29.53 3.59
CA ASN A 284 37.72 29.01 2.95
C ASN A 284 38.77 30.13 3.00
N GLY A 285 39.33 30.35 4.14
CA GLY A 285 40.30 31.42 4.39
C GLY A 285 41.38 30.94 5.31
N VAL A 286 42.55 30.83 4.77
CA VAL A 286 43.85 30.78 5.48
C VAL A 286 43.84 29.81 6.67
N TYR A 287 43.99 28.54 6.35
CA TYR A 287 44.42 27.58 7.36
C TYR A 287 45.82 27.98 7.84
N PRO A 288 46.05 28.12 9.15
CA PRO A 288 47.41 28.29 9.63
C PRO A 288 48.22 27.08 9.19
N THR A 289 49.29 27.33 8.43
CA THR A 289 50.17 26.32 7.85
C THR A 289 51.01 25.55 8.88
N LYS A 290 50.69 25.59 10.14
CA LYS A 290 51.29 24.75 11.16
C LYS A 290 50.41 23.51 11.35
N TYR A 291 50.74 22.46 10.61
CA TYR A 291 50.35 21.12 11.00
C TYR A 291 51.10 20.81 12.30
N TYR A 292 50.36 20.78 13.39
CA TYR A 292 50.83 20.08 14.56
C TYR A 292 50.65 18.61 14.24
N ASP A 293 51.77 17.88 14.18
CA ASP A 293 51.77 16.44 14.17
C ASP A 293 51.13 15.98 15.48
N GLU A 294 49.81 15.83 15.48
CA GLU A 294 49.14 15.16 16.58
C GLU A 294 49.65 13.72 16.53
N ARG A 295 50.64 13.41 17.35
CA ARG A 295 50.93 12.00 17.66
C ARG A 295 49.66 11.44 18.21
N GLY A 296 48.90 10.77 17.33
CA GLY A 296 47.72 10.01 17.73
C GLY A 296 48.14 9.07 18.84
N LEU A 297 47.50 9.20 19.99
CA LEU A 297 47.61 8.18 21.01
C LEU A 297 47.27 6.86 20.34
N ASP A 298 48.28 5.99 20.29
CA ASP A 298 48.10 4.60 19.79
C ASP A 298 47.39 3.84 20.92
N VAL A 299 46.09 4.07 21.03
CA VAL A 299 45.20 3.28 21.90
C VAL A 299 44.97 1.97 21.19
N ASP A 300 45.06 0.85 21.94
CA ASP A 300 44.67 -0.45 21.48
C ASP A 300 43.30 -0.33 20.74
N LYS A 301 43.33 -0.38 19.42
CA LYS A 301 42.14 -0.29 18.61
C LYS A 301 41.41 -1.59 18.83
N PHE A 302 40.28 -1.51 19.50
CA PHE A 302 39.31 -2.60 19.42
C PHE A 302 39.13 -2.96 17.94
N ASP A 303 39.43 -4.24 17.63
CA ASP A 303 39.34 -4.68 16.25
C ASP A 303 37.90 -4.44 15.74
N GLY A 304 37.72 -3.36 14.96
CA GLY A 304 36.43 -2.93 14.44
C GLY A 304 35.72 -4.00 13.61
N LYS A 305 36.42 -5.08 13.25
CA LYS A 305 35.86 -6.25 12.60
C LYS A 305 34.83 -6.96 13.46
N TYR A 306 34.92 -6.90 14.77
CA TYR A 306 33.97 -7.53 15.70
C TYR A 306 32.73 -6.69 15.96
N PHE A 307 32.75 -5.42 15.63
CA PHE A 307 31.65 -4.49 15.87
C PHE A 307 30.94 -4.05 14.58
N SER A 308 31.44 -4.46 13.41
CA SER A 308 30.75 -4.22 12.14
C SER A 308 29.62 -5.25 11.98
N TYR A 309 28.40 -4.75 11.69
CA TYR A 309 27.24 -5.61 11.39
C TYR A 309 27.55 -6.63 10.28
N TYR A 310 28.34 -6.25 9.29
CA TYR A 310 28.76 -7.12 8.20
C TYR A 310 29.71 -8.23 8.66
N ALA A 311 30.63 -7.92 9.55
CA ALA A 311 31.55 -8.93 10.12
C ALA A 311 30.80 -9.91 11.03
N TYR A 312 29.80 -9.43 11.76
CA TYR A 312 28.90 -10.30 12.54
C TYR A 312 28.09 -11.24 11.64
N MET A 313 27.49 -10.74 10.55
CA MET A 313 26.73 -11.56 9.61
C MET A 313 27.61 -12.59 8.89
N GLN A 314 28.82 -12.23 8.46
CA GLN A 314 29.77 -13.18 7.89
C GLN A 314 30.20 -14.25 8.90
N ALA A 315 30.43 -13.89 10.17
CA ALA A 315 30.75 -14.86 11.20
C ALA A 315 29.60 -15.84 11.47
N VAL A 316 28.34 -15.35 11.44
CA VAL A 316 27.15 -16.19 11.58
C VAL A 316 26.99 -17.13 10.37
N GLU A 317 27.25 -16.67 9.17
CA GLU A 317 27.13 -17.46 7.95
C GLU A 317 28.22 -18.53 7.85
N LEU A 318 29.46 -18.18 8.21
CA LEU A 318 30.55 -19.12 8.35
C LEU A 318 30.27 -20.19 9.43
N SER A 319 29.70 -19.80 10.56
CA SER A 319 29.35 -20.78 11.63
C SER A 319 28.22 -21.71 11.22
N LYS A 320 27.33 -21.32 10.32
CA LYS A 320 26.32 -22.21 9.73
C LYS A 320 26.93 -23.20 8.74
N LEU A 321 27.90 -22.75 7.93
CA LEU A 321 28.64 -23.60 7.00
C LEU A 321 29.52 -24.64 7.73
N GLU A 322 30.13 -24.24 8.84
CA GLU A 322 30.89 -25.15 9.69
C GLU A 322 30.04 -26.29 10.28
N ARG A 323 28.81 -25.96 10.71
CA ARG A 323 27.87 -26.97 11.24
C ARG A 323 27.33 -27.91 10.16
N SER A 324 27.24 -27.47 8.92
CA SER A 324 26.69 -28.25 7.82
C SER A 324 27.73 -29.16 7.13
N SER A 325 29.04 -28.84 7.24
CA SER A 325 30.09 -29.49 6.44
C SER A 325 30.98 -30.49 7.19
N GLY A 326 30.86 -30.60 8.51
CA GLY A 326 31.65 -31.57 9.31
C GLY A 326 33.19 -31.43 9.18
N ARG A 327 33.68 -30.27 8.70
CA ARG A 327 35.14 -30.05 8.49
C ARG A 327 35.81 -29.56 9.77
N THR A 328 37.00 -30.12 9.98
CA THR A 328 37.83 -29.86 11.16
C THR A 328 38.33 -28.42 11.19
N VAL A 329 38.48 -27.86 12.40
CA VAL A 329 38.79 -26.47 12.75
C VAL A 329 40.08 -25.94 12.07
N GLU A 330 40.98 -26.78 11.66
CA GLU A 330 42.27 -26.43 11.04
C GLU A 330 42.12 -25.90 9.60
N ALA A 331 41.23 -26.49 8.82
CA ALA A 331 40.98 -26.04 7.43
C ALA A 331 40.28 -24.70 7.36
N VAL A 332 39.57 -24.30 8.41
CA VAL A 332 38.87 -23.02 8.50
C VAL A 332 39.86 -21.91 8.86
N ARG A 333 40.88 -22.19 9.62
CA ARG A 333 41.91 -21.21 10.01
C ARG A 333 42.76 -20.75 8.82
N ILE A 334 43.14 -21.67 7.93
CA ILE A 334 43.92 -21.37 6.72
C ILE A 334 43.10 -20.52 5.73
N LYS A 335 41.80 -20.81 5.55
CA LYS A 335 40.89 -19.99 4.72
C LYS A 335 40.65 -18.62 5.30
N LYS A 336 40.66 -18.44 6.62
CA LYS A 336 40.46 -17.18 7.29
C LYS A 336 41.59 -16.18 7.05
N ASP A 337 42.82 -16.66 7.01
CA ASP A 337 44.02 -15.85 6.76
C ASP A 337 44.19 -15.46 5.28
N GLU A 338 43.69 -16.30 4.35
CA GLU A 338 43.63 -15.95 2.92
C GLU A 338 42.53 -14.96 2.60
N LEU A 339 41.36 -15.08 3.22
CA LEU A 339 40.24 -14.16 3.04
C LEU A 339 40.58 -12.73 3.51
N VAL A 340 41.37 -12.59 4.56
CA VAL A 340 41.79 -11.25 5.06
C VAL A 340 42.72 -10.55 4.07
N LYS A 341 43.51 -11.31 3.27
CA LYS A 341 44.38 -10.74 2.22
C LYS A 341 43.63 -10.36 0.93
N GLU A 342 42.47 -10.94 0.66
CA GLU A 342 41.64 -10.66 -0.51
C GLU A 342 40.57 -9.58 -0.28
N GLU A 343 40.22 -9.24 0.96
CA GLU A 343 39.18 -8.25 1.27
C GLU A 343 39.45 -6.87 0.69
N ALA A 344 40.72 -6.47 0.58
CA ALA A 344 41.09 -5.23 -0.12
C ALA A 344 40.79 -5.22 -1.62
N LYS A 345 40.64 -6.41 -2.24
CA LYS A 345 40.27 -6.60 -3.64
C LYS A 345 38.75 -6.73 -3.85
N VAL A 346 38.06 -7.37 -2.90
CA VAL A 346 36.61 -7.66 -3.03
C VAL A 346 35.76 -6.38 -2.82
N ILE A 347 36.18 -5.45 -1.96
CA ILE A 347 35.48 -4.16 -1.79
C ILE A 347 35.49 -3.33 -3.07
N ARG A 348 36.49 -3.49 -3.95
CA ARG A 348 36.51 -2.84 -5.26
C ARG A 348 35.63 -3.50 -6.31
N ILE A 349 35.26 -4.77 -6.14
CA ILE A 349 34.44 -5.54 -7.11
C ILE A 349 32.94 -5.40 -6.83
N TYR A 350 32.52 -5.23 -5.59
CA TYR A 350 31.09 -5.09 -5.24
C TYR A 350 30.52 -3.71 -5.49
N GLY A 351 31.34 -2.67 -5.60
CA GLY A 351 30.91 -1.31 -5.96
C GLY A 351 30.60 -1.07 -7.43
N SER A 352 30.94 -2.00 -8.34
CA SER A 352 30.84 -1.80 -9.77
C SER A 352 29.98 -2.81 -10.55
N LYS A 353 29.28 -3.72 -9.88
CA LYS A 353 28.46 -4.76 -10.54
C LYS A 353 27.03 -4.85 -10.00
N MET A 354 26.33 -3.75 -9.98
CA MET A 354 24.87 -3.75 -9.92
C MET A 354 24.28 -3.34 -11.30
N THR A 355 24.71 -4.04 -12.34
CA THR A 355 24.00 -4.00 -13.62
C THR A 355 24.18 -5.35 -14.32
N ARG A 356 23.04 -6.00 -14.55
CA ARG A 356 22.81 -7.24 -15.29
C ARG A 356 22.96 -8.55 -14.51
N VAL A 357 21.87 -8.99 -13.93
CA VAL A 357 21.58 -10.43 -13.79
C VAL A 357 20.50 -10.75 -14.84
N GLY A 358 20.97 -11.28 -15.95
CA GLY A 358 20.12 -11.99 -16.89
C GLY A 358 19.73 -13.33 -16.26
N ALA A 359 18.44 -13.65 -16.30
CA ALA A 359 17.90 -14.91 -15.86
C ALA A 359 18.45 -16.05 -16.72
N ALA A 360 19.14 -16.99 -16.07
CA ALA A 360 19.35 -18.34 -16.58
C ALA A 360 18.47 -19.29 -15.77
N ALA A 361 17.56 -19.97 -16.45
CA ALA A 361 16.71 -21.00 -15.89
C ALA A 361 17.55 -22.21 -15.42
N PRO A 362 17.25 -22.82 -14.27
CA PRO A 362 17.81 -24.10 -13.92
C PRO A 362 17.05 -25.22 -14.66
N SER A 363 17.81 -26.03 -15.38
CA SER A 363 17.34 -27.25 -15.99
C SER A 363 16.94 -28.29 -14.93
N ALA A 364 15.77 -28.85 -15.14
CA ALA A 364 15.28 -30.01 -14.42
C ALA A 364 16.13 -31.25 -14.67
N ASN A 365 16.23 -32.10 -13.68
CA ASN A 365 16.36 -33.54 -13.59
C ASN A 365 17.45 -33.98 -12.65
N LYS A 366 17.05 -34.34 -11.46
CA LYS A 366 17.58 -35.53 -10.77
C LYS A 366 16.43 -36.19 -10.01
N VAL A 367 16.00 -37.30 -10.54
CA VAL A 367 15.18 -38.33 -9.89
C VAL A 367 15.99 -38.92 -8.75
N PHE A 368 15.49 -38.82 -7.53
CA PHE A 368 15.99 -39.62 -6.42
C PHE A 368 15.07 -40.81 -6.27
N ASP A 369 15.57 -41.99 -6.68
CA ASP A 369 15.04 -43.27 -6.25
C ASP A 369 15.37 -43.46 -4.77
N VAL A 370 14.38 -43.37 -3.92
CA VAL A 370 14.46 -43.89 -2.55
C VAL A 370 13.60 -45.14 -2.51
N VAL A 371 14.26 -46.30 -2.53
CA VAL A 371 13.61 -47.56 -2.21
C VAL A 371 13.67 -47.70 -0.69
N GLU A 372 12.56 -47.50 0.00
CA GLU A 372 12.40 -47.90 1.39
C GLU A 372 11.73 -49.29 1.44
N GLU A 373 12.46 -50.24 1.98
CA GLU A 373 11.96 -51.58 2.31
C GLU A 373 10.87 -51.49 3.39
N MET A 374 9.69 -51.99 3.07
CA MET A 374 8.61 -52.17 4.05
C MET A 374 8.82 -53.50 4.82
N PRO A 375 8.58 -53.51 6.15
CA PRO A 375 8.60 -54.75 6.91
C PRO A 375 7.39 -55.63 6.56
N GLN A 376 7.68 -56.90 6.28
CA GLN A 376 6.67 -57.94 6.11
C GLN A 376 5.98 -58.23 7.43
N PHE A 377 4.69 -58.05 7.51
CA PHE A 377 3.84 -58.65 8.53
C PHE A 377 3.18 -59.93 7.98
N ALA A 378 3.42 -61.01 8.69
CA ALA A 378 2.89 -62.31 8.37
C ALA A 378 1.41 -62.46 8.70
N GLY A 379 0.68 -63.03 7.80
CA GLY A 379 -0.42 -63.96 7.84
C GLY A 379 -1.52 -63.80 8.90
N GLY A 380 -2.72 -63.49 8.43
CA GLY A 380 -3.98 -63.79 9.07
C GLY A 380 -5.07 -63.98 8.01
N SER A 381 -5.47 -65.22 7.79
CA SER A 381 -6.54 -65.59 6.88
C SER A 381 -7.90 -65.11 7.39
N GLY A 382 -8.60 -64.31 6.57
CA GLY A 382 -9.98 -63.93 6.84
C GLY A 382 -10.66 -63.57 5.50
N SER A 383 -11.47 -64.46 5.01
CA SER A 383 -12.08 -64.51 3.69
C SER A 383 -13.32 -63.64 3.47
N ASP A 384 -13.51 -62.56 4.19
CA ASP A 384 -14.73 -61.70 4.03
C ASP A 384 -14.42 -60.22 3.74
N ALA A 385 -13.17 -59.82 3.55
CA ALA A 385 -12.80 -58.45 3.24
C ALA A 385 -12.64 -58.15 1.73
N GLU A 386 -12.58 -59.16 0.88
CA GLU A 386 -12.36 -58.96 -0.58
C GLU A 386 -13.60 -58.48 -1.34
N LEU A 387 -14.83 -58.62 -0.81
CA LEU A 387 -16.07 -58.25 -1.50
C LEU A 387 -16.43 -56.78 -1.38
N PHE A 388 -15.75 -55.99 -0.51
CA PHE A 388 -16.02 -54.54 -0.38
C PHE A 388 -14.99 -53.64 -1.06
N LEU A 389 -13.90 -54.17 -1.52
CA LEU A 389 -12.81 -53.38 -2.14
C LEU A 389 -13.06 -53.09 -3.63
N ASP A 390 -13.91 -53.83 -4.30
CA ASP A 390 -14.19 -53.67 -5.72
C ASP A 390 -15.15 -52.51 -6.04
N GLN A 391 -15.70 -51.81 -5.03
CA GLN A 391 -16.56 -50.62 -5.18
C GLN A 391 -15.88 -49.29 -4.82
N VAL A 392 -14.66 -49.30 -4.34
CA VAL A 392 -13.95 -48.08 -4.04
C VAL A 392 -13.16 -47.65 -5.28
N GLN A 393 -13.69 -46.69 -6.01
CA GLN A 393 -12.94 -46.01 -7.08
C GLN A 393 -11.63 -45.48 -6.50
N VAL A 394 -10.52 -46.10 -6.88
CA VAL A 394 -9.19 -45.63 -6.53
C VAL A 394 -8.98 -44.24 -7.17
N ARG A 395 -8.57 -43.26 -6.38
CA ARG A 395 -8.28 -41.94 -6.89
C ARG A 395 -6.99 -41.99 -7.69
N GLU A 396 -7.03 -41.62 -8.96
CA GLU A 396 -5.88 -41.69 -9.87
C GLU A 396 -5.17 -40.33 -10.02
N ASN A 397 -5.92 -39.23 -9.91
CA ASN A 397 -5.39 -37.88 -10.13
C ASN A 397 -5.41 -37.06 -8.83
N LEU A 398 -4.31 -37.04 -8.11
CA LEU A 398 -4.10 -36.28 -6.87
C LEU A 398 -3.21 -35.04 -7.10
N ASN A 399 -3.10 -34.54 -8.32
CA ASN A 399 -2.31 -33.37 -8.63
C ASN A 399 -2.75 -32.15 -7.81
N GLU A 400 -1.80 -31.42 -7.28
CA GLU A 400 -2.01 -30.19 -6.50
C GLU A 400 -2.30 -28.98 -7.40
N THR A 401 -2.16 -29.12 -8.72
CA THR A 401 -2.47 -28.09 -9.73
C THR A 401 -3.47 -28.67 -10.73
N ALA A 402 -4.64 -28.07 -10.79
CA ALA A 402 -5.68 -28.48 -11.74
C ALA A 402 -5.33 -28.04 -13.18
N PHE A 403 -4.81 -26.85 -13.31
CA PHE A 403 -4.25 -26.34 -14.57
C PHE A 403 -3.32 -25.15 -14.36
N PHE A 404 -2.44 -24.95 -15.35
CA PHE A 404 -1.68 -23.72 -15.56
C PHE A 404 -1.70 -23.39 -17.05
N TYR A 405 -2.36 -22.28 -17.41
CA TYR A 405 -2.42 -21.77 -18.77
C TYR A 405 -1.66 -20.45 -18.86
N PRO A 406 -0.48 -20.43 -19.45
CA PRO A 406 0.38 -19.24 -19.49
C PRO A 406 -0.13 -18.15 -20.43
N ALA A 407 -0.95 -18.50 -21.44
CA ALA A 407 -1.33 -17.58 -22.51
C ALA A 407 -2.67 -17.98 -23.16
N LEU A 408 -3.78 -17.62 -22.51
CA LEU A 408 -5.11 -17.73 -23.11
C LEU A 408 -5.47 -16.39 -23.74
N GLU A 409 -6.04 -16.39 -24.93
CA GLU A 409 -6.45 -15.17 -25.62
C GLU A 409 -7.95 -14.92 -25.46
N SER A 410 -8.33 -13.66 -25.25
CA SER A 410 -9.73 -13.27 -25.24
C SER A 410 -10.30 -13.22 -26.67
N ASP A 411 -11.58 -13.56 -26.81
CA ASP A 411 -12.33 -13.38 -28.06
C ASP A 411 -12.62 -11.89 -28.35
N ASN A 412 -13.29 -11.61 -29.45
CA ASN A 412 -13.67 -10.24 -29.84
C ASN A 412 -14.64 -9.57 -28.87
N ASN A 413 -15.30 -10.34 -27.99
CA ASN A 413 -16.20 -9.86 -26.95
C ASN A 413 -15.50 -9.73 -25.60
N GLY A 414 -14.19 -10.00 -25.52
CA GLY A 414 -13.40 -9.98 -24.30
C GLY A 414 -13.59 -11.22 -23.42
N ASN A 415 -14.18 -12.31 -23.91
CA ASN A 415 -14.36 -13.52 -23.13
C ASN A 415 -13.15 -14.45 -23.28
N VAL A 416 -12.79 -15.11 -22.17
CA VAL A 416 -11.80 -16.20 -22.13
C VAL A 416 -12.44 -17.42 -21.53
N ALA A 417 -12.48 -18.53 -22.28
CA ALA A 417 -12.97 -19.81 -21.80
C ALA A 417 -11.82 -20.64 -21.24
N ILE A 418 -12.00 -21.15 -20.03
CA ILE A 418 -11.05 -22.00 -19.30
C ILE A 418 -11.69 -23.38 -19.13
N ARG A 419 -11.14 -24.41 -19.78
CA ARG A 419 -11.61 -25.78 -19.71
C ARG A 419 -10.61 -26.64 -19.00
N PHE A 420 -11.06 -27.40 -18.01
CA PHE A 420 -10.19 -28.26 -17.22
C PHE A 420 -10.94 -29.45 -16.64
N THR A 421 -10.19 -30.43 -16.17
CA THR A 421 -10.69 -31.50 -15.32
C THR A 421 -10.12 -31.30 -13.93
N LEU A 422 -11.00 -31.21 -12.93
CA LEU A 422 -10.56 -31.01 -11.55
C LEU A 422 -9.89 -32.29 -11.05
N PRO A 423 -8.73 -32.21 -10.36
CA PRO A 423 -8.17 -33.35 -9.66
C PRO A 423 -9.12 -33.89 -8.58
N GLU A 424 -8.87 -35.12 -8.14
CA GLU A 424 -9.77 -35.85 -7.22
C GLU A 424 -9.57 -35.45 -5.73
N SER A 425 -8.79 -34.42 -5.49
CA SER A 425 -8.53 -33.89 -4.14
C SER A 425 -9.73 -33.11 -3.61
N VAL A 426 -10.13 -33.41 -2.37
CA VAL A 426 -11.19 -32.68 -1.64
C VAL A 426 -10.54 -31.56 -0.86
N THR A 427 -10.45 -30.38 -1.48
CA THR A 427 -9.74 -29.21 -0.94
C THR A 427 -10.36 -27.92 -1.44
N THR A 428 -9.87 -26.80 -0.93
CA THR A 428 -10.15 -25.47 -1.51
C THR A 428 -9.12 -25.18 -2.60
N TRP A 429 -9.61 -24.90 -3.78
CA TRP A 429 -8.81 -24.54 -4.95
C TRP A 429 -8.73 -23.04 -5.08
N LYS A 430 -7.51 -22.51 -5.24
CA LYS A 430 -7.29 -21.08 -5.46
C LYS A 430 -7.02 -20.82 -6.93
N PHE A 431 -7.86 -19.96 -7.50
CA PHE A 431 -7.70 -19.44 -8.85
C PHE A 431 -6.92 -18.13 -8.81
N MET A 432 -5.98 -17.98 -9.72
CA MET A 432 -5.33 -16.71 -10.02
C MET A 432 -5.30 -16.48 -11.52
N GLY A 433 -5.75 -15.32 -11.96
CA GLY A 433 -5.76 -14.91 -13.36
C GLY A 433 -5.17 -13.51 -13.52
N LEU A 434 -4.09 -13.40 -14.31
CA LEU A 434 -3.46 -12.14 -14.69
C LEU A 434 -3.67 -11.88 -16.16
N ALA A 435 -4.42 -10.83 -16.48
CA ALA A 435 -4.60 -10.39 -17.86
C ALA A 435 -3.74 -9.18 -18.19
N HIS A 436 -3.29 -9.12 -19.43
CA HIS A 436 -2.62 -7.94 -19.97
C HIS A 436 -2.95 -7.75 -21.46
N ASP A 437 -2.77 -6.54 -21.97
CA ASP A 437 -2.96 -6.22 -23.38
C ASP A 437 -1.77 -5.46 -23.99
N LYS A 438 -1.83 -5.20 -25.30
CA LYS A 438 -0.79 -4.52 -26.04
C LYS A 438 -0.58 -3.06 -25.63
N GLU A 439 -1.57 -2.45 -24.96
CA GLU A 439 -1.49 -1.08 -24.44
C GLU A 439 -0.93 -1.04 -23.01
N MET A 440 -0.33 -2.15 -22.53
CA MET A 440 0.18 -2.32 -21.17
C MET A 440 -0.87 -2.12 -20.10
N ARG A 441 -2.15 -2.38 -20.39
CA ARG A 441 -3.17 -2.49 -19.37
C ARG A 441 -3.08 -3.88 -18.76
N ASN A 442 -3.33 -3.97 -17.48
CA ASN A 442 -3.30 -5.25 -16.77
C ASN A 442 -4.40 -5.33 -15.70
N GLY A 443 -4.75 -6.55 -15.33
CA GLY A 443 -5.71 -6.83 -14.27
C GLY A 443 -5.40 -8.15 -13.61
N LEU A 444 -5.72 -8.27 -12.34
CA LEU A 444 -5.59 -9.49 -11.56
C LEU A 444 -6.95 -9.87 -10.99
N LEU A 445 -7.30 -11.16 -11.09
CA LEU A 445 -8.44 -11.76 -10.42
C LEU A 445 -7.94 -12.94 -9.58
N VAL A 446 -8.34 -12.98 -8.32
CA VAL A 446 -8.09 -14.09 -7.41
C VAL A 446 -9.43 -14.54 -6.85
N ASP A 447 -9.72 -15.85 -6.90
CA ASP A 447 -10.95 -16.41 -6.39
C ASP A 447 -10.75 -17.84 -5.88
N GLU A 448 -11.74 -18.39 -5.20
CA GLU A 448 -11.65 -19.71 -4.58
C GLU A 448 -12.85 -20.59 -4.94
N ALA A 449 -12.58 -21.86 -5.15
CA ALA A 449 -13.61 -22.89 -5.35
C ALA A 449 -13.35 -24.08 -4.42
N VAL A 450 -14.41 -24.64 -3.84
CA VAL A 450 -14.31 -25.77 -2.91
C VAL A 450 -14.73 -27.05 -3.62
N ALA A 451 -13.83 -28.05 -3.62
CA ALA A 451 -14.16 -29.40 -4.04
C ALA A 451 -14.67 -30.22 -2.85
N GLN A 452 -15.86 -30.75 -2.96
CA GLN A 452 -16.46 -31.57 -1.91
C GLN A 452 -17.20 -32.77 -2.54
N LYS A 453 -17.23 -33.90 -1.85
CA LYS A 453 -18.13 -35.00 -2.22
C LYS A 453 -19.54 -34.63 -1.83
N THR A 454 -20.48 -34.79 -2.74
CA THR A 454 -21.93 -34.72 -2.47
C THR A 454 -22.39 -35.91 -1.64
#